data_7e075b5f15d74c78e2ed7c627ba4bb49
#
_entry.id   7e075b5f15d74c78e2ed7c627ba4bb49
#
_cell.length_a   1.000
_cell.length_b   1.000
_cell.length_c   1.000
_cell.angle_alpha   90.00
_cell.angle_beta   90.00
_cell.angle_gamma   90.00
#
_symmetry.space_group_name_H-M   'P 1'
#
loop_
_entity.id
_entity.type
_entity.pdbx_description
1 polymer ?
#
loop_
_entity_poly.entity_id
_entity_poly.type
_entity_poly.pdbx_seq_one_letter_code
_entity_poly.pdbx_strand_id
1 'polypeptide(L)'
;MLKPKDYRVIKRIINENFTFSDLSRRFVNVDSSTGNIFCPFHENHETPAAKMYWDDYRGIWILHCFGECHRNFTAYDYVDLIMCKRWQKYRSPLEFLQQRMSIDVLNMQIDTYNKIALEDDYYAIQDKVDYINSTFMDCDGNIVEYIESLYTA
;
A
#
# COMPACT_ATOMS: atom_id res chain seq x y z
N MET A 1 -11.80 -7.80 18.36
CA MET A 1 -10.69 -7.48 17.46
C MET A 1 -10.79 -6.04 16.98
N LEU A 2 -9.67 -5.34 16.97
CA LEU A 2 -9.60 -3.99 16.41
C LEU A 2 -9.84 -4.03 14.89
N LYS A 3 -10.44 -2.96 14.36
CA LYS A 3 -10.68 -2.83 12.91
C LYS A 3 -9.62 -1.91 12.29
N PRO A 4 -9.07 -2.26 11.12
CA PRO A 4 -8.26 -1.33 10.36
C PRO A 4 -9.08 -0.08 9.98
N LYS A 5 -8.43 1.09 10.01
CA LYS A 5 -9.08 2.35 9.61
C LYS A 5 -9.48 2.33 8.13
N ASP A 6 -8.57 1.82 7.28
CA ASP A 6 -8.79 1.69 5.84
C ASP A 6 -7.81 0.67 5.24
N TYR A 7 -7.87 0.49 3.91
CA TYR A 7 -7.02 -0.46 3.20
C TYR A 7 -5.52 -0.14 3.31
N ARG A 8 -5.14 1.13 3.55
CA ARG A 8 -3.73 1.53 3.71
C ARG A 8 -3.09 0.82 4.89
N VAL A 9 -3.85 0.65 5.97
CA VAL A 9 -3.40 -0.07 7.18
C VAL A 9 -3.16 -1.54 6.86
N ILE A 10 -4.11 -2.19 6.20
CA ILE A 10 -3.99 -3.60 5.80
C ILE A 10 -2.79 -3.79 4.86
N LYS A 11 -2.66 -2.94 3.86
CA LYS A 11 -1.58 -2.98 2.89
C LYS A 11 -0.21 -2.89 3.57
N ARG A 12 -0.07 -1.97 4.52
CA ARG A 12 1.16 -1.77 5.26
C ARG A 12 1.52 -2.98 6.12
N ILE A 13 0.54 -3.54 6.83
CA ILE A 13 0.77 -4.72 7.66
C ILE A 13 1.24 -5.90 6.80
N ILE A 14 0.61 -6.14 5.67
CA ILE A 14 1.01 -7.23 4.77
C ILE A 14 2.41 -7.00 4.23
N ASN A 15 2.70 -5.82 3.69
CA ASN A 15 3.99 -5.54 3.08
C ASN A 15 5.15 -5.58 4.07
N GLU A 16 4.93 -5.23 5.32
CA GLU A 16 5.98 -5.21 6.33
C GLU A 16 6.19 -6.57 7.02
N ASN A 17 5.20 -7.46 6.99
CA ASN A 17 5.27 -8.75 7.68
C ASN A 17 5.48 -9.94 6.76
N PHE A 18 5.24 -9.80 5.46
CA PHE A 18 5.32 -10.91 4.51
C PHE A 18 6.19 -10.54 3.31
N THR A 19 7.11 -11.42 2.98
CA THR A 19 7.83 -11.35 1.71
C THR A 19 7.07 -12.15 0.66
N PHE A 20 7.44 -12.01 -0.62
CA PHE A 20 6.87 -12.87 -1.65
C PHE A 20 7.15 -14.35 -1.37
N SER A 21 8.33 -14.67 -0.83
CA SER A 21 8.68 -16.04 -0.45
C SER A 21 7.77 -16.63 0.61
N ASP A 22 7.28 -15.79 1.55
CA ASP A 22 6.33 -16.22 2.57
C ASP A 22 4.96 -16.57 1.99
N LEU A 23 4.63 -16.01 0.83
CA LEU A 23 3.32 -16.18 0.20
C LEU A 23 3.26 -17.33 -0.78
N SER A 24 4.36 -17.66 -1.46
CA SER A 24 4.38 -18.70 -2.48
C SER A 24 5.76 -19.29 -2.64
N ARG A 25 5.81 -20.62 -2.82
CA ARG A 25 7.05 -21.35 -3.06
C ARG A 25 7.77 -20.94 -4.34
N ARG A 26 7.05 -20.36 -5.31
CA ARG A 26 7.66 -19.89 -6.56
C ARG A 26 8.68 -18.78 -6.34
N PHE A 27 8.60 -18.08 -5.20
CA PHE A 27 9.49 -16.98 -4.88
C PHE A 27 10.62 -17.36 -3.93
N VAL A 28 10.71 -18.63 -3.53
CA VAL A 28 11.80 -19.08 -2.64
C VAL A 28 13.13 -18.84 -3.32
N ASN A 29 14.00 -18.11 -2.65
CA ASN A 29 15.33 -17.68 -3.12
C ASN A 29 15.33 -16.68 -4.30
N VAL A 30 14.18 -16.24 -4.77
CA VAL A 30 14.12 -15.26 -5.86
C VAL A 30 14.48 -13.87 -5.36
N ASP A 31 14.08 -13.53 -4.14
CA ASP A 31 14.38 -12.25 -3.49
C ASP A 31 15.89 -12.05 -3.25
N SER A 32 16.70 -13.09 -3.33
CA SER A 32 18.16 -13.01 -3.31
C SER A 32 18.78 -13.16 -4.71
N SER A 33 17.97 -13.38 -5.74
CA SER A 33 18.40 -13.60 -7.11
C SER A 33 18.37 -12.30 -7.92
N THR A 34 19.28 -12.19 -8.89
CA THR A 34 19.27 -11.12 -9.88
C THR A 34 18.55 -11.53 -11.17
N GLY A 35 18.08 -12.78 -11.24
CA GLY A 35 17.42 -13.34 -12.42
C GLY A 35 15.99 -12.86 -12.62
N ASN A 36 15.51 -12.98 -13.85
CA ASN A 36 14.12 -12.72 -14.17
C ASN A 36 13.24 -13.93 -13.85
N ILE A 37 11.99 -13.67 -13.51
CA ILE A 37 10.98 -14.68 -13.22
C ILE A 37 9.74 -14.44 -14.08
N PHE A 38 8.88 -15.46 -14.18
CA PHE A 38 7.57 -15.28 -14.79
C PHE A 38 6.67 -14.46 -13.87
N CYS A 39 6.05 -13.42 -14.43
CA CYS A 39 5.14 -12.58 -13.68
C CYS A 39 3.86 -13.36 -13.31
N PRO A 40 3.49 -13.43 -12.02
CA PRO A 40 2.27 -14.15 -11.62
C PRO A 40 0.98 -13.39 -11.89
N PHE A 41 1.06 -12.11 -12.25
CA PHE A 41 -0.10 -11.23 -12.38
C PHE A 41 -0.73 -11.21 -13.77
N HIS A 42 -0.10 -11.86 -14.74
CA HIS A 42 -0.70 -12.10 -16.08
C HIS A 42 -0.35 -13.51 -16.57
N GLU A 43 -1.02 -13.95 -17.62
CA GLU A 43 -0.94 -15.34 -18.07
C GLU A 43 0.18 -15.64 -19.11
N ASN A 44 0.96 -14.65 -19.50
CA ASN A 44 2.05 -14.88 -20.44
C ASN A 44 3.24 -15.52 -19.74
N HIS A 45 3.57 -16.75 -20.12
CA HIS A 45 4.67 -17.50 -19.54
C HIS A 45 5.75 -17.87 -20.57
N GLU A 46 5.78 -17.23 -21.72
CA GLU A 46 6.78 -17.50 -22.76
C GLU A 46 8.14 -16.92 -22.40
N THR A 47 8.15 -15.75 -21.74
CA THR A 47 9.37 -15.06 -21.37
C THR A 47 9.30 -14.61 -19.92
N PRO A 48 10.32 -14.91 -19.09
CA PRO A 48 10.38 -14.40 -17.74
C PRO A 48 10.65 -12.89 -17.77
N ALA A 49 9.61 -12.10 -17.63
CA ALA A 49 9.65 -10.65 -17.82
C ALA A 49 9.48 -9.86 -16.52
N ALA A 50 9.60 -10.50 -15.37
CA ALA A 50 9.49 -9.83 -14.07
C ALA A 50 10.78 -9.99 -13.27
N LYS A 51 11.04 -9.02 -12.41
CA LYS A 51 12.21 -9.02 -11.54
C LYS A 51 11.85 -8.49 -10.17
N MET A 52 12.43 -9.09 -9.14
CA MET A 52 12.25 -8.63 -7.76
C MET A 52 13.43 -7.81 -7.32
N TYR A 53 13.17 -6.74 -6.58
CA TYR A 53 14.21 -5.93 -5.95
C TYR A 53 13.72 -5.32 -4.64
N TRP A 54 14.70 -4.99 -3.82
CA TRP A 54 14.49 -4.33 -2.55
C TRP A 54 14.33 -2.83 -2.78
N ASP A 55 13.25 -2.26 -2.23
CA ASP A 55 13.04 -0.82 -2.21
C ASP A 55 13.55 -0.28 -0.86
N ASP A 56 14.72 0.36 -0.88
CA ASP A 56 15.34 0.92 0.33
C ASP A 56 14.50 2.02 0.97
N TYR A 57 13.78 2.79 0.16
CA TYR A 57 12.97 3.89 0.65
C TYR A 57 11.78 3.40 1.47
N ARG A 58 11.09 2.36 0.99
CA ARG A 58 9.91 1.80 1.67
C ARG A 58 10.27 0.66 2.62
N GLY A 59 11.45 0.06 2.48
CA GLY A 59 11.84 -1.10 3.26
C GLY A 59 11.04 -2.37 2.94
N ILE A 60 10.66 -2.56 1.68
CA ILE A 60 9.89 -3.72 1.23
C ILE A 60 10.42 -4.27 -0.10
N TRP A 61 10.08 -5.52 -0.38
CA TRP A 61 10.33 -6.13 -1.67
C TRP A 61 9.27 -5.71 -2.69
N ILE A 62 9.71 -5.43 -3.90
CA ILE A 62 8.86 -5.07 -5.04
C ILE A 62 9.13 -6.03 -6.19
N LEU A 63 8.07 -6.47 -6.86
CA LEU A 63 8.14 -7.19 -8.11
C LEU A 63 7.73 -6.24 -9.22
N HIS A 64 8.64 -6.02 -10.17
CA HIS A 64 8.32 -5.22 -11.37
C HIS A 64 8.19 -6.13 -12.59
N CYS A 65 7.07 -6.01 -13.28
CA CYS A 65 6.86 -6.67 -14.57
C CYS A 65 7.26 -5.72 -15.69
N PHE A 66 8.31 -6.09 -16.44
CA PHE A 66 8.77 -5.35 -17.61
C PHE A 66 8.00 -5.73 -18.88
N GLY A 67 7.17 -6.77 -18.81
CA GLY A 67 6.34 -7.23 -19.90
C GLY A 67 4.97 -6.56 -19.95
N GLU A 68 3.92 -7.38 -19.95
CA GLU A 68 2.54 -6.92 -20.16
C GLU A 68 2.05 -5.93 -19.11
N CYS A 69 2.38 -6.14 -17.83
CA CYS A 69 1.85 -5.31 -16.75
C CYS A 69 2.49 -3.91 -16.67
N HIS A 70 3.78 -3.80 -16.93
CA HIS A 70 4.56 -2.56 -16.82
C HIS A 70 4.33 -1.79 -15.51
N ARG A 71 4.31 -2.50 -14.38
CA ARG A 71 4.07 -1.86 -13.09
C ARG A 71 4.77 -2.60 -11.96
N ASN A 72 4.86 -1.93 -10.82
CA ASN A 72 5.35 -2.51 -9.59
C ASN A 72 4.22 -3.17 -8.81
N PHE A 73 4.53 -4.33 -8.22
CA PHE A 73 3.62 -5.06 -7.34
C PHE A 73 4.29 -5.28 -5.99
N THR A 74 3.49 -5.27 -4.94
CA THR A 74 3.93 -5.54 -3.57
C THR A 74 3.37 -6.89 -3.10
N ALA A 75 3.79 -7.34 -1.91
CA ALA A 75 3.21 -8.53 -1.28
C ALA A 75 1.70 -8.39 -1.11
N TYR A 76 1.22 -7.20 -0.74
CA TYR A 76 -0.22 -6.92 -0.65
C TYR A 76 -0.93 -7.18 -1.97
N ASP A 77 -0.36 -6.75 -3.09
CA ASP A 77 -0.96 -6.98 -4.41
C ASP A 77 -1.09 -8.47 -4.71
N TYR A 78 -0.09 -9.27 -4.31
CA TYR A 78 -0.17 -10.72 -4.48
C TYR A 78 -1.31 -11.32 -3.65
N VAL A 79 -1.45 -10.91 -2.38
CA VAL A 79 -2.54 -11.37 -1.53
C VAL A 79 -3.90 -10.96 -2.12
N ASP A 80 -4.05 -9.70 -2.49
CA ASP A 80 -5.33 -9.17 -2.99
C ASP A 80 -5.70 -9.74 -4.36
N LEU A 81 -4.81 -9.64 -5.33
CA LEU A 81 -5.11 -9.98 -6.72
C LEU A 81 -5.08 -11.48 -7.01
N ILE A 82 -4.14 -12.20 -6.38
CA ILE A 82 -3.94 -13.62 -6.66
C ILE A 82 -4.66 -14.49 -5.63
N MET A 83 -4.35 -14.32 -4.35
CA MET A 83 -4.88 -15.22 -3.31
C MET A 83 -6.35 -14.97 -3.00
N CYS A 84 -6.80 -13.72 -3.05
CA CYS A 84 -8.20 -13.38 -2.79
C CYS A 84 -9.05 -13.40 -4.06
N LYS A 85 -8.68 -12.62 -5.07
CA LYS A 85 -9.51 -12.44 -6.27
C LYS A 85 -9.42 -13.61 -7.25
N ARG A 86 -8.21 -14.06 -7.58
CA ARG A 86 -8.03 -15.13 -8.57
C ARG A 86 -8.35 -16.51 -7.99
N TRP A 87 -7.71 -16.85 -6.85
CA TRP A 87 -7.85 -18.18 -6.25
C TRP A 87 -9.02 -18.30 -5.28
N GLN A 88 -9.56 -17.17 -4.82
CA GLN A 88 -10.65 -17.13 -3.85
C GLN A 88 -10.33 -17.92 -2.57
N LYS A 89 -9.05 -17.97 -2.20
CA LYS A 89 -8.60 -18.66 -1.00
C LYS A 89 -8.98 -17.92 0.27
N TYR A 90 -9.02 -16.60 0.21
CA TYR A 90 -9.47 -15.72 1.28
C TYR A 90 -10.51 -14.75 0.72
N ARG A 91 -11.45 -14.32 1.55
CA ARG A 91 -12.47 -13.34 1.15
C ARG A 91 -11.88 -11.95 0.95
N SER A 92 -10.85 -11.63 1.75
CA SER A 92 -10.21 -10.32 1.72
C SER A 92 -8.79 -10.42 2.28
N PRO A 93 -7.95 -9.40 2.02
CA PRO A 93 -6.64 -9.32 2.65
C PRO A 93 -6.69 -9.32 4.19
N LEU A 94 -7.73 -8.75 4.79
CA LEU A 94 -7.90 -8.79 6.24
C LEU A 94 -8.10 -10.22 6.74
N GLU A 95 -8.91 -11.04 6.06
CA GLU A 95 -9.09 -12.43 6.41
C GLU A 95 -7.77 -13.21 6.32
N PHE A 96 -6.96 -12.93 5.29
CA PHE A 96 -5.61 -13.48 5.19
C PHE A 96 -4.79 -13.20 6.45
N LEU A 97 -4.77 -11.94 6.90
CA LEU A 97 -4.06 -11.55 8.12
C LEU A 97 -4.60 -12.25 9.36
N GLN A 98 -5.91 -12.38 9.47
CA GLN A 98 -6.56 -13.05 10.61
C GLN A 98 -6.18 -14.52 10.70
N GLN A 99 -5.92 -15.18 9.58
CA GLN A 99 -5.52 -16.58 9.54
C GLN A 99 -4.02 -16.81 9.66
N ARG A 100 -3.20 -15.80 9.31
CA ARG A 100 -1.75 -15.95 9.25
C ARG A 100 -0.99 -15.31 10.41
N MET A 101 -1.64 -14.45 11.18
CA MET A 101 -1.04 -13.77 12.34
C MET A 101 -1.82 -14.07 13.61
N SER A 102 -1.13 -14.05 14.75
CA SER A 102 -1.81 -14.12 16.04
C SER A 102 -2.68 -12.87 16.22
N ILE A 103 -3.82 -13.05 16.91
CA ILE A 103 -4.77 -11.96 17.11
C ILE A 103 -4.14 -10.80 17.90
N ASP A 104 -3.29 -11.11 18.87
CA ASP A 104 -2.65 -10.08 19.70
C ASP A 104 -1.68 -9.24 18.89
N VAL A 105 -0.83 -9.88 18.07
CA VAL A 105 0.13 -9.17 17.20
C VAL A 105 -0.62 -8.36 16.14
N LEU A 106 -1.65 -8.92 15.52
CA LEU A 106 -2.42 -8.23 14.52
C LEU A 106 -3.12 -7.00 15.10
N ASN A 107 -3.77 -7.13 16.26
CA ASN A 107 -4.42 -6.01 16.94
C ASN A 107 -3.42 -4.90 17.31
N MET A 108 -2.23 -5.28 17.78
CA MET A 108 -1.18 -4.31 18.11
C MET A 108 -0.75 -3.51 16.88
N GLN A 109 -0.56 -4.19 15.75
CA GLN A 109 -0.16 -3.53 14.51
C GLN A 109 -1.29 -2.67 13.93
N ILE A 110 -2.53 -3.14 13.98
CA ILE A 110 -3.70 -2.36 13.54
C ILE A 110 -3.78 -1.07 14.37
N ASP A 111 -3.64 -1.16 15.68
CA ASP A 111 -3.67 0.01 16.56
C ASP A 111 -2.56 1.01 16.18
N THR A 112 -1.34 0.52 16.03
CA THR A 112 -0.18 1.34 15.66
C THR A 112 -0.40 2.06 14.32
N TYR A 113 -0.78 1.33 13.29
CA TYR A 113 -0.94 1.91 11.95
C TYR A 113 -2.20 2.74 11.79
N ASN A 114 -3.26 2.46 12.57
CA ASN A 114 -4.41 3.36 12.64
C ASN A 114 -4.01 4.74 13.18
N LYS A 115 -3.17 4.78 14.21
CA LYS A 115 -2.65 6.04 14.76
C LYS A 115 -1.81 6.79 13.74
N ILE A 116 -0.94 6.10 13.02
CA ILE A 116 -0.11 6.71 11.98
C ILE A 116 -1.00 7.26 10.85
N ALA A 117 -2.02 6.52 10.43
CA ALA A 117 -2.95 6.97 9.39
C ALA A 117 -3.73 8.22 9.83
N LEU A 118 -4.12 8.30 11.12
CA LEU A 118 -4.76 9.50 11.66
C LEU A 118 -3.81 10.70 11.67
N GLU A 119 -2.55 10.50 12.03
CA GLU A 119 -1.53 11.55 12.00
C GLU A 119 -1.28 12.04 10.57
N ASP A 120 -1.16 11.12 9.61
CA ASP A 120 -0.99 11.46 8.19
C ASP A 120 -2.17 12.29 7.68
N ASP A 121 -3.40 11.90 8.03
CA ASP A 121 -4.60 12.66 7.67
C ASP A 121 -4.61 14.04 8.32
N TYR A 122 -4.20 14.14 9.57
CA TYR A 122 -4.08 15.42 10.28
C TYR A 122 -3.08 16.35 9.60
N TYR A 123 -1.89 15.85 9.26
CA TYR A 123 -0.87 16.65 8.57
C TYR A 123 -1.31 17.06 7.16
N ALA A 124 -2.02 16.20 6.45
CA ALA A 124 -2.58 16.55 5.15
C ALA A 124 -3.60 17.69 5.25
N ILE A 125 -4.44 17.69 6.28
CA ILE A 125 -5.38 18.76 6.57
C ILE A 125 -4.63 20.03 6.96
N GLN A 126 -3.61 19.92 7.81
CA GLN A 126 -2.81 21.06 8.25
C GLN A 126 -2.10 21.74 7.07
N ASP A 127 -1.56 20.97 6.14
CA ASP A 127 -0.94 21.52 4.93
C ASP A 127 -1.95 22.32 4.11
N LYS A 128 -3.20 21.87 4.00
CA LYS A 128 -4.26 22.60 3.32
C LYS A 128 -4.61 23.89 4.05
N VAL A 129 -4.69 23.86 5.36
CA VAL A 129 -4.94 25.05 6.18
C VAL A 129 -3.81 26.06 6.00
N ASP A 130 -2.56 25.60 6.04
CA ASP A 130 -1.39 26.46 5.85
C ASP A 130 -1.38 27.10 4.46
N TYR A 131 -1.74 26.33 3.42
CA TYR A 131 -1.88 26.85 2.06
C TYR A 131 -2.95 27.94 1.98
N ILE A 132 -4.12 27.73 2.59
CA ILE A 132 -5.21 28.71 2.62
C ILE A 132 -4.76 29.98 3.34
N ASN A 133 -4.10 29.84 4.49
CA ASN A 133 -3.60 30.97 5.27
C ASN A 133 -2.56 31.76 4.48
N SER A 134 -1.66 31.09 3.77
CA SER A 134 -0.66 31.75 2.90
C SER A 134 -1.35 32.54 1.80
N THR A 135 -2.35 31.96 1.15
CA THR A 135 -3.14 32.62 0.09
C THR A 135 -3.93 33.80 0.66
N PHE A 136 -4.48 33.65 1.86
CA PHE A 136 -5.17 34.71 2.57
C PHE A 136 -4.26 35.92 2.83
N MET A 137 -3.04 35.70 3.21
CA MET A 137 -2.05 36.77 3.39
C MET A 137 -1.77 37.48 2.06
N ASP A 138 -1.75 36.76 0.97
CA ASP A 138 -1.59 37.32 -0.40
C ASP A 138 -2.81 38.13 -0.84
N CYS A 139 -3.96 37.93 -0.19
CA CYS A 139 -5.20 38.69 -0.43
C CYS A 139 -5.40 39.85 0.56
N ASP A 140 -4.31 40.46 1.04
CA ASP A 140 -4.31 41.59 1.97
C ASP A 140 -5.00 41.28 3.32
N GLY A 141 -5.03 40.02 3.72
CA GLY A 141 -5.49 39.59 5.02
C GLY A 141 -7.00 39.37 5.15
N ASN A 142 -7.76 39.27 4.07
CA ASN A 142 -9.21 39.04 4.14
C ASN A 142 -9.60 37.62 3.71
N ILE A 143 -9.59 36.69 4.69
CA ILE A 143 -9.92 35.30 4.44
C ILE A 143 -11.40 35.07 4.10
N VAL A 144 -12.31 35.87 4.68
CA VAL A 144 -13.75 35.75 4.39
C VAL A 144 -14.02 36.10 2.93
N GLU A 145 -13.44 37.20 2.47
CA GLU A 145 -13.56 37.62 1.09
C GLU A 145 -12.95 36.61 0.11
N TYR A 146 -11.80 36.04 0.46
CA TYR A 146 -11.16 34.99 -0.34
C TYR A 146 -12.05 33.74 -0.44
N ILE A 147 -12.59 33.26 0.68
CA ILE A 147 -13.49 32.09 0.70
C ILE A 147 -14.76 32.36 -0.09
N GLU A 148 -15.37 33.52 0.09
CA GLU A 148 -16.55 33.90 -0.68
C GLU A 148 -16.27 33.93 -2.19
N SER A 149 -15.11 34.38 -2.60
CA SER A 149 -14.71 34.42 -4.01
C SER A 149 -14.66 33.03 -4.64
N LEU A 150 -14.38 31.99 -3.87
CA LEU A 150 -14.34 30.59 -4.34
C LEU A 150 -15.74 30.05 -4.66
N TYR A 151 -16.78 30.59 -4.03
CA TYR A 151 -18.16 30.13 -4.18
C TYR A 151 -19.02 31.00 -5.08
N THR A 152 -18.59 32.21 -5.37
CA THR A 152 -19.36 33.18 -6.16
C THR A 152 -18.78 33.46 -7.54
N ALA A 153 -17.65 32.85 -7.86
CA ALA A 153 -16.98 33.05 -9.14
C ALA A 153 -17.71 32.37 -10.32
#